data_f865fa8aa2e50370015f9f28123d7cef
#
_entry.id   f865fa8aa2e50370015f9f28123d7cef
#
_cell.length_a   1.000
_cell.length_b   1.000
_cell.length_c   1.000
_cell.angle_alpha   90.00
_cell.angle_beta   90.00
_cell.angle_gamma   90.00
#
_symmetry.space_group_name_H-M   'P 1'
#
loop_
_entity.id
_entity.type
_entity.pdbx_description
1 polymer ?
#
loop_
_entity_poly.entity_id
_entity_poly.type
_entity_poly.pdbx_seq_one_letter_code
_entity_poly.pdbx_strand_id
1 'polypeptide(L)'
;MNLIINHTSMEPIYEQIVAQIKAEVIEGTLTAGEALPSVRALSRELKISALTVKKAYDNLEEEGLVVTVHGKGSFIAAANQELLMEERRKELEKELEAAVQKARTGGLTVKEIQIGRAHV
;
A
#
# COMPACT_ATOMS: atom_id res chain seq x y z
N MET A 1 13.11 5.01 1.39
CA MET A 1 12.04 4.10 0.96
C MET A 1 12.56 2.68 1.01
N ASN A 2 11.82 1.81 1.66
CA ASN A 2 12.29 0.45 1.95
C ASN A 2 11.24 -0.56 1.52
N LEU A 3 11.36 -1.05 0.29
CA LEU A 3 10.40 -1.99 -0.28
C LEU A 3 10.90 -3.42 -0.19
N ILE A 4 10.00 -4.32 0.19
CA ILE A 4 10.29 -5.76 0.29
C ILE A 4 9.34 -6.48 -0.67
N ILE A 5 9.91 -7.19 -1.63
CA ILE A 5 9.14 -7.94 -2.63
C ILE A 5 9.10 -9.41 -2.28
N ASN A 6 7.89 -9.97 -2.23
CA ASN A 6 7.68 -11.39 -2.03
C ASN A 6 7.38 -12.05 -3.37
N HIS A 7 8.36 -12.75 -3.93
CA HIS A 7 8.25 -13.42 -5.22
C HIS A 7 7.37 -14.66 -5.19
N THR A 8 7.08 -15.18 -4.01
CA THR A 8 6.25 -16.39 -3.84
C THR A 8 4.79 -16.06 -3.56
N SER A 9 4.46 -14.78 -3.35
CA SER A 9 3.09 -14.33 -3.14
C SER A 9 2.27 -14.43 -4.42
N MET A 10 0.97 -14.68 -4.28
CA MET A 10 0.01 -14.63 -5.38
C MET A 10 -0.25 -13.21 -5.86
N GLU A 11 0.09 -12.21 -5.05
CA GLU A 11 -0.08 -10.80 -5.41
C GLU A 11 0.96 -10.38 -6.44
N PRO A 12 0.56 -9.76 -7.57
CA PRO A 12 1.51 -9.26 -8.57
C PRO A 12 2.52 -8.30 -7.95
N ILE A 13 3.76 -8.34 -8.45
CA ILE A 13 4.84 -7.51 -7.90
C ILE A 13 4.51 -6.03 -7.96
N TYR A 14 3.91 -5.55 -9.06
CA TYR A 14 3.57 -4.13 -9.17
C TYR A 14 2.57 -3.70 -8.09
N GLU A 15 1.62 -4.56 -7.73
CA GLU A 15 0.66 -4.26 -6.66
C GLU A 15 1.33 -4.22 -5.30
N GLN A 16 2.33 -5.06 -5.07
CA GLN A 16 3.13 -5.02 -3.84
C GLN A 16 3.87 -3.68 -3.71
N ILE A 17 4.42 -3.17 -4.81
CA ILE A 17 5.09 -1.87 -4.83
C ILE A 17 4.09 -0.76 -4.51
N VAL A 18 2.95 -0.76 -5.18
CA VAL A 18 1.89 0.24 -4.96
C VAL A 18 1.43 0.25 -3.50
N ALA A 19 1.13 -0.92 -2.95
CA ALA A 19 0.66 -1.05 -1.57
C ALA A 19 1.68 -0.55 -0.56
N GLN A 20 2.95 -0.87 -0.76
CA GLN A 20 4.01 -0.45 0.16
C GLN A 20 4.29 1.05 0.10
N ILE A 21 4.27 1.63 -1.10
CA ILE A 21 4.42 3.09 -1.24
C ILE A 21 3.25 3.81 -0.58
N LYS A 22 2.03 3.34 -0.77
CA LYS A 22 0.85 3.90 -0.11
C LYS A 22 0.98 3.83 1.41
N ALA A 23 1.43 2.70 1.93
CA ALA A 23 1.64 2.53 3.37
C ALA A 23 2.66 3.52 3.92
N GLU A 24 3.77 3.75 3.22
CA GLU A 24 4.78 4.70 3.64
C GLU A 24 4.27 6.15 3.61
N VAL A 25 3.40 6.49 2.67
CA VAL A 25 2.76 7.81 2.64
C VAL A 25 1.82 7.98 3.83
N ILE A 26 1.01 6.96 4.14
CA ILE A 26 0.10 6.98 5.29
C ILE A 26 0.88 7.11 6.60
N GLU A 27 1.97 6.38 6.74
CA GLU A 27 2.81 6.39 7.93
C GLU A 27 3.66 7.65 8.07
N GLY A 28 3.75 8.46 7.01
CA GLY A 28 4.55 9.68 7.01
C GLY A 28 6.02 9.47 6.69
N THR A 29 6.43 8.26 6.34
CA THR A 29 7.80 7.93 5.94
C THR A 29 8.14 8.57 4.60
N LEU A 30 7.16 8.63 3.70
CA LEU A 30 7.24 9.38 2.45
C LEU A 30 6.32 10.59 2.55
N THR A 31 6.88 11.77 2.36
CA THR A 31 6.15 13.03 2.47
C THR A 31 5.95 13.69 1.10
N ALA A 32 4.97 14.61 1.03
CA ALA A 32 4.67 15.35 -0.20
C ALA A 32 5.91 16.06 -0.73
N GLY A 33 6.13 15.97 -2.04
CA GLY A 33 7.28 16.56 -2.71
C GLY A 33 8.55 15.73 -2.66
N GLU A 34 8.56 14.64 -1.91
CA GLU A 34 9.73 13.76 -1.82
C GLU A 34 9.92 12.99 -3.13
N ALA A 35 11.15 12.93 -3.61
CA ALA A 35 11.48 12.23 -4.84
C ALA A 35 11.49 10.72 -4.65
N LEU A 36 10.88 10.01 -5.59
CA LEU A 36 10.98 8.56 -5.67
C LEU A 36 12.24 8.19 -6.47
N PRO A 37 12.83 7.02 -6.21
CA PRO A 37 13.93 6.55 -7.05
C PRO A 37 13.43 6.39 -8.49
N SER A 38 14.35 6.53 -9.47
CA SER A 38 14.00 6.32 -10.87
C SER A 38 13.53 4.89 -11.09
N VAL A 39 12.75 4.67 -12.14
CA VAL A 39 12.31 3.33 -12.52
C VAL A 39 13.51 2.38 -12.66
N ARG A 40 14.57 2.84 -13.30
CA ARG A 40 15.79 2.05 -13.48
C ARG A 40 16.48 1.73 -12.18
N ALA A 41 16.61 2.72 -11.29
CA ALA A 41 17.27 2.53 -10.00
C ALA A 41 16.49 1.54 -9.13
N LEU A 42 15.19 1.68 -9.05
CA LEU A 42 14.35 0.77 -8.26
C LEU A 42 14.33 -0.64 -8.84
N SER A 43 14.28 -0.74 -10.16
CA SER A 43 14.37 -2.03 -10.86
C SER A 43 15.65 -2.80 -10.50
N ARG A 44 16.77 -2.10 -10.45
CA ARG A 44 18.05 -2.68 -10.05
C ARG A 44 18.07 -3.09 -8.59
N GLU A 45 17.59 -2.21 -7.74
CA GLU A 45 17.56 -2.45 -6.29
C GLU A 45 16.71 -3.66 -5.92
N LEU A 46 15.54 -3.78 -6.52
CA LEU A 46 14.61 -4.87 -6.25
C LEU A 46 14.85 -6.11 -7.12
N LYS A 47 15.73 -6.01 -8.10
CA LYS A 47 16.03 -7.09 -9.05
C LYS A 47 14.79 -7.57 -9.80
N ILE A 48 14.02 -6.62 -10.29
CA ILE A 48 12.80 -6.87 -11.06
C ILE A 48 12.82 -6.07 -12.36
N SER A 49 11.88 -6.37 -13.24
CA SER A 49 11.74 -5.70 -14.52
C SER A 49 11.44 -4.21 -14.37
N ALA A 50 12.05 -3.39 -15.20
CA ALA A 50 11.75 -1.96 -15.26
C ALA A 50 10.29 -1.72 -15.66
N LEU A 51 9.71 -2.57 -16.49
CA LEU A 51 8.29 -2.48 -16.86
C LEU A 51 7.37 -2.68 -15.67
N THR A 52 7.74 -3.57 -14.75
CA THR A 52 6.98 -3.80 -13.52
C THR A 52 7.00 -2.56 -12.62
N VAL A 53 8.17 -1.94 -12.46
CA VAL A 53 8.29 -0.70 -11.68
C VAL A 53 7.51 0.42 -12.35
N LYS A 54 7.63 0.55 -13.67
CA LYS A 54 6.89 1.58 -14.42
C LYS A 54 5.38 1.41 -14.26
N LYS A 55 4.89 0.17 -14.31
CA LYS A 55 3.47 -0.12 -14.10
C LYS A 55 3.00 0.34 -12.71
N ALA A 56 3.81 0.10 -11.70
CA ALA A 56 3.50 0.55 -10.34
C ALA A 56 3.45 2.08 -10.26
N TYR A 57 4.42 2.75 -10.84
CA TYR A 57 4.48 4.22 -10.83
C TYR A 57 3.33 4.83 -11.64
N ASP A 58 3.00 4.26 -12.79
CA ASP A 58 1.87 4.71 -13.59
C ASP A 58 0.55 4.57 -12.83
N ASN A 59 0.40 3.48 -12.09
CA ASN A 59 -0.77 3.23 -11.25
C ASN A 59 -0.89 4.29 -10.14
N LEU A 60 0.22 4.59 -9.45
CA LEU A 60 0.25 5.61 -8.42
C LEU A 60 -0.03 7.01 -8.98
N GLU A 61 0.47 7.30 -10.18
CA GLU A 61 0.22 8.57 -10.86
C GLU A 61 -1.26 8.69 -11.24
N GLU A 62 -1.85 7.63 -11.76
CA GLU A 62 -3.27 7.60 -12.11
C GLU A 62 -4.15 7.84 -10.89
N GLU A 63 -3.76 7.33 -9.74
CA GLU A 63 -4.47 7.57 -8.48
C GLU A 63 -4.20 8.93 -7.86
N GLY A 64 -3.31 9.73 -8.45
CA GLY A 64 -2.98 11.06 -7.95
C GLY A 64 -2.01 11.08 -6.77
N LEU A 65 -1.34 9.97 -6.48
CA LEU A 65 -0.39 9.87 -5.37
C LEU A 65 1.04 10.23 -5.76
N VAL A 66 1.33 10.15 -7.05
CA VAL A 66 2.65 10.46 -7.63
C VAL A 66 2.47 11.44 -8.78
N VAL A 67 3.38 12.38 -8.89
CA VAL A 67 3.46 13.33 -9.99
C VAL A 67 4.78 13.11 -10.71
N THR A 68 4.71 12.93 -12.02
CA THR A 68 5.92 12.82 -12.84
C THR A 68 6.21 14.16 -13.48
N VAL A 69 7.42 14.67 -13.25
CA VAL A 69 7.90 15.92 -13.85
C VAL A 69 8.92 15.55 -14.91
N HIS A 70 8.60 15.88 -16.15
CA HIS A 70 9.45 15.55 -17.29
C HIS A 70 10.88 16.08 -17.11
N GLY A 71 11.85 15.19 -17.26
CA GLY A 71 13.26 15.53 -17.08
C GLY A 71 13.76 15.61 -15.64
N LYS A 72 12.85 15.51 -14.65
CA LYS A 72 13.22 15.61 -13.23
C LYS A 72 12.92 14.36 -12.43
N GLY A 73 11.92 13.58 -12.82
CA GLY A 73 11.56 12.34 -12.15
C GLY A 73 10.15 12.31 -11.57
N SER A 74 9.92 11.37 -10.67
CA SER A 74 8.64 11.18 -10.01
C SER A 74 8.72 11.60 -8.55
N PHE A 75 7.66 12.24 -8.08
CA PHE A 75 7.58 12.82 -6.73
C PHE A 75 6.26 12.45 -6.08
N ILE A 76 6.27 12.38 -4.75
CA ILE A 76 5.04 12.18 -4.00
C ILE A 76 4.17 13.44 -4.14
N ALA A 77 2.92 13.25 -4.54
CA ALA A 77 1.98 14.35 -4.72
C ALA A 77 1.55 14.96 -3.38
N ALA A 78 1.24 16.25 -3.39
CA ALA A 78 0.86 16.98 -2.18
C ALA A 78 -0.56 16.65 -1.70
N ALA A 79 -1.37 16.03 -2.52
CA ALA A 79 -2.80 15.87 -2.22
C ALA A 79 -3.15 14.50 -1.68
N ASN A 80 -4.18 14.45 -0.81
CA ASN A 80 -4.99 13.27 -0.48
C ASN A 80 -4.46 12.27 0.53
N GLN A 81 -3.60 12.69 1.44
CA GLN A 81 -3.23 11.86 2.57
C GLN A 81 -4.48 11.46 3.37
N GLU A 82 -5.42 12.40 3.54
CA GLU A 82 -6.70 12.14 4.22
C GLU A 82 -7.56 11.12 3.47
N LEU A 83 -7.64 11.23 2.15
CA LEU A 83 -8.40 10.30 1.33
C LEU A 83 -7.78 8.90 1.37
N LEU A 84 -6.46 8.83 1.34
CA LEU A 84 -5.73 7.58 1.42
C LEU A 84 -5.94 6.90 2.78
N MET A 85 -5.92 7.67 3.85
CA MET A 85 -6.21 7.18 5.19
C MET A 85 -7.65 6.70 5.31
N GLU A 86 -8.59 7.38 4.68
CA GLU A 86 -9.99 6.99 4.64
C GLU A 86 -10.19 5.66 3.92
N GLU A 87 -9.54 5.48 2.78
CA GLU A 87 -9.57 4.21 2.05
C GLU A 87 -9.00 3.07 2.89
N ARG A 88 -7.89 3.30 3.58
CA ARG A 88 -7.27 2.33 4.46
C ARG A 88 -8.21 1.93 5.60
N ARG A 89 -8.86 2.92 6.20
CA ARG A 89 -9.83 2.69 7.27
C ARG A 89 -11.01 1.83 6.80
N LYS A 90 -11.53 2.12 5.60
CA LYS A 90 -12.64 1.35 5.01
C LYS A 90 -12.23 -0.09 4.73
N GLU A 91 -11.03 -0.31 4.24
CA GLU A 91 -10.52 -1.67 4.01
C GLU A 91 -10.41 -2.44 5.32
N LEU A 92 -9.87 -1.82 6.36
CA LEU A 92 -9.75 -2.44 7.67
C LEU A 92 -11.10 -2.77 8.27
N GLU A 93 -12.09 -1.89 8.11
CA GLU A 93 -13.45 -2.13 8.57
C GLU A 93 -14.07 -3.33 7.87
N LYS A 94 -13.88 -3.45 6.55
CA LYS A 94 -14.37 -4.58 5.77
C LYS A 94 -13.73 -5.89 6.21
N GLU A 95 -12.42 -5.89 6.41
CA GLU A 95 -11.69 -7.05 6.88
C GLU A 95 -12.16 -7.51 8.26
N LEU A 96 -12.38 -6.55 9.16
CA LEU A 96 -12.89 -6.83 10.50
C LEU A 96 -14.31 -7.38 10.44
N GLU A 97 -15.18 -6.79 9.64
CA GLU A 97 -16.55 -7.26 9.46
C GLU A 97 -16.59 -8.69 8.90
N ALA A 98 -15.77 -8.97 7.90
CA ALA A 98 -15.64 -10.30 7.32
C ALA A 98 -15.14 -11.32 8.37
N ALA A 99 -14.19 -10.94 9.20
CA ALA A 99 -13.66 -11.78 10.26
C ALA A 99 -14.73 -12.07 11.32
N VAL A 100 -15.53 -11.07 11.70
CA VAL A 100 -16.62 -11.24 12.66
C VAL A 100 -17.68 -12.18 12.09
N GLN A 101 -18.07 -12.01 10.84
CA GLN A 101 -19.04 -12.89 10.19
C GLN A 101 -18.54 -14.34 10.10
N LYS A 102 -17.28 -14.51 9.76
CA LYS A 102 -16.65 -15.83 9.70
C LYS A 102 -16.63 -16.50 11.08
N ALA A 103 -16.31 -15.73 12.11
CA ALA A 103 -16.30 -16.23 13.48
C ALA A 103 -17.71 -16.63 13.94
N ARG A 104 -18.73 -15.86 13.61
CA ARG A 104 -20.13 -16.19 13.92
C ARG A 104 -20.57 -17.48 13.23
N THR A 105 -20.20 -17.63 11.96
CA THR A 105 -20.48 -18.83 11.18
C THR A 105 -19.77 -20.05 11.81
N GLY A 106 -18.58 -19.83 12.39
CA GLY A 106 -17.84 -20.86 13.09
C GLY A 106 -18.31 -21.14 14.52
N GLY A 107 -19.37 -20.46 14.98
CA GLY A 107 -19.94 -20.70 16.33
C GLY A 107 -19.39 -19.81 17.44
N LEU A 108 -18.56 -18.81 17.10
CA LEU A 108 -18.05 -17.85 18.08
C LEU A 108 -19.02 -16.69 18.28
N THR A 109 -19.08 -16.18 19.50
CA THR A 109 -19.87 -15.00 19.81
C THR A 109 -19.03 -13.72 19.70
N VAL A 110 -19.69 -12.58 19.51
CA VAL A 110 -19.00 -11.28 19.48
C VAL A 110 -18.27 -11.04 20.80
N LYS A 111 -18.86 -11.46 21.91
CA LYS A 111 -18.25 -11.33 23.24
C LYS A 111 -16.93 -12.13 23.33
N GLU A 112 -16.89 -13.33 22.81
CA GLU A 112 -15.68 -14.16 22.78
C GLU A 112 -14.60 -13.49 21.92
N ILE A 113 -14.97 -12.91 20.80
CA ILE A 113 -14.04 -12.17 19.94
C ILE A 113 -13.46 -10.98 20.68
N GLN A 114 -14.29 -10.20 21.39
CA GLN A 114 -13.86 -9.06 22.18
C GLN A 114 -12.92 -9.45 23.30
N ILE A 115 -13.20 -10.54 24.00
CA ILE A 115 -12.33 -11.06 25.06
C ILE A 115 -10.96 -11.45 24.48
N GLY A 116 -10.95 -12.13 23.33
CA GLY A 116 -9.72 -12.48 22.64
C GLY A 116 -8.88 -11.25 22.28
N ARG A 117 -9.52 -10.17 21.86
CA ARG A 117 -8.85 -8.90 21.54
C ARG A 117 -8.32 -8.17 22.78
N ALA A 118 -9.00 -8.29 23.90
CA ALA A 118 -8.58 -7.67 25.16
C ALA A 118 -7.30 -8.28 25.71
N HIS A 119 -6.92 -9.46 25.30
CA HIS A 119 -5.71 -10.14 25.72
C HIS A 119 -4.49 -9.86 24.82
N VAL A 120 -4.68 -9.07 23.78
CA VAL A 120 -3.60 -8.72 22.83
C VAL A 120 -2.87 -7.41 23.22
#